data_d298e2d35ebd20337ed799602c285c61
#
_entry.id   d298e2d35ebd20337ed799602c285c61
#
_cell.length_a   1.000
_cell.length_b   1.000
_cell.length_c   1.000
_cell.angle_alpha   90.00
_cell.angle_beta   90.00
_cell.angle_gamma   90.00
#
_symmetry.space_group_name_H-M   'P 1'
#
loop_
_entity.id
_entity.type
_entity.pdbx_description
1 polymer ?
#
loop_
_entity_poly.entity_id
_entity_poly.type
_entity_poly.pdbx_seq_one_letter_code
_entity_poly.pdbx_strand_id
1 'polypeptide(L)'
;MTMVPATRADADAVAALHLASWRATYRGIFSDAFLDGPEALANRRALWDGRLASDFPARRHVLLARDDDGALVGFACVLPDQEPDAGVLLDNLHVHPARKGQGLGRQLLQAARAWAGAQEPASPLVLYVFERNVSAVRFYDRMGGTVVARRVSGNPVAGGAVELRYAWPPAHRPAVP
;
A
#
# COMPACT_ATOMS: atom_id res chain seq x y z
N MET A 1 3.23 -4.11 -20.20
CA MET A 1 3.01 -4.15 -18.75
C MET A 1 1.59 -4.59 -18.44
N THR A 2 1.39 -5.54 -17.54
CA THR A 2 0.08 -6.09 -17.16
C THR A 2 -0.19 -5.90 -15.66
N MET A 3 -1.49 -5.77 -15.30
CA MET A 3 -1.93 -5.78 -13.92
C MET A 3 -2.80 -7.01 -13.68
N VAL A 4 -2.45 -7.81 -12.68
CA VAL A 4 -3.13 -9.08 -12.37
C VAL A 4 -3.36 -9.21 -10.86
N PRO A 5 -4.44 -9.88 -10.43
CA PRO A 5 -4.59 -10.25 -9.02
C PRO A 5 -3.46 -11.16 -8.55
N ALA A 6 -3.01 -10.96 -7.31
CA ALA A 6 -2.03 -11.85 -6.70
C ALA A 6 -2.65 -13.20 -6.34
N THR A 7 -1.82 -14.23 -6.40
CA THR A 7 -2.09 -15.56 -5.89
C THR A 7 -1.13 -15.91 -4.75
N ARG A 8 -1.35 -17.01 -4.04
CA ARG A 8 -0.43 -17.48 -3.00
C ARG A 8 0.99 -17.73 -3.51
N ALA A 9 1.13 -18.14 -4.78
CA ALA A 9 2.44 -18.37 -5.40
C ALA A 9 3.28 -17.08 -5.52
N ASP A 10 2.66 -15.90 -5.41
CA ASP A 10 3.32 -14.61 -5.52
C ASP A 10 3.90 -14.09 -4.20
N ALA A 11 3.64 -14.78 -3.07
CA ALA A 11 3.98 -14.31 -1.73
C ALA A 11 5.47 -13.94 -1.57
N ASP A 12 6.37 -14.81 -2.02
CA ASP A 12 7.81 -14.57 -1.97
C ASP A 12 8.24 -13.36 -2.80
N ALA A 13 7.72 -13.22 -4.01
CA ALA A 13 8.05 -12.10 -4.89
C ALA A 13 7.53 -10.77 -4.33
N VAL A 14 6.32 -10.76 -3.77
CA VAL A 14 5.74 -9.58 -3.13
C VAL A 14 6.53 -9.22 -1.87
N ALA A 15 6.92 -10.20 -1.04
CA ALA A 15 7.74 -10.00 0.14
C ALA A 15 9.10 -9.36 -0.20
N ALA A 16 9.76 -9.87 -1.24
CA ALA A 16 11.05 -9.36 -1.70
C ALA A 16 10.93 -7.91 -2.21
N LEU A 17 9.93 -7.61 -3.06
CA LEU A 17 9.70 -6.25 -3.55
C LEU A 17 9.33 -5.30 -2.41
N HIS A 18 8.50 -5.74 -1.47
CA HIS A 18 8.12 -4.97 -0.29
C HIS A 18 9.33 -4.55 0.52
N LEU A 19 10.22 -5.49 0.84
CA LEU A 19 11.45 -5.21 1.56
C LEU A 19 12.38 -4.28 0.78
N ALA A 20 12.57 -4.51 -0.53
CA ALA A 20 13.38 -3.64 -1.39
C ALA A 20 12.85 -2.20 -1.40
N SER A 21 11.53 -2.04 -1.48
CA SER A 21 10.89 -0.72 -1.40
C SER A 21 11.08 -0.07 -0.03
N TRP A 22 10.98 -0.83 1.07
CA TRP A 22 11.20 -0.32 2.42
C TRP A 22 12.64 0.15 2.63
N ARG A 23 13.62 -0.64 2.21
CA ARG A 23 15.04 -0.27 2.28
C ARG A 23 15.35 1.03 1.54
N ALA A 24 14.71 1.23 0.39
CA ALA A 24 14.89 2.44 -0.41
C ALA A 24 14.12 3.67 0.12
N THR A 25 13.09 3.46 0.96
CA THR A 25 12.16 4.54 1.31
C THR A 25 12.21 4.93 2.79
N TYR A 26 12.47 3.98 3.70
CA TYR A 26 12.29 4.19 5.14
C TYR A 26 13.59 4.32 5.93
N ARG A 27 14.73 4.52 5.28
CA ARG A 27 15.98 4.93 5.95
C ARG A 27 15.74 6.20 6.78
N GLY A 28 16.15 6.18 8.04
CA GLY A 28 15.93 7.27 8.98
C GLY A 28 14.51 7.36 9.57
N ILE A 29 13.57 6.51 9.12
CA ILE A 29 12.27 6.30 9.78
C ILE A 29 12.32 4.99 10.58
N PHE A 30 12.70 3.90 9.93
CA PHE A 30 13.04 2.63 10.59
C PHE A 30 14.54 2.53 10.82
N SER A 31 14.95 1.77 11.84
CA SER A 31 16.36 1.52 12.08
C SER A 31 16.97 0.68 10.94
N ASP A 32 18.23 0.93 10.64
CA ASP A 32 18.97 0.13 9.66
C ASP A 32 19.06 -1.34 10.09
N ALA A 33 19.22 -1.61 11.39
CA ALA A 33 19.19 -2.96 11.94
C ALA A 33 17.87 -3.70 11.64
N PHE A 34 16.73 -3.00 11.64
CA PHE A 34 15.45 -3.60 11.25
C PHE A 34 15.35 -3.81 9.74
N LEU A 35 15.77 -2.85 8.94
CA LEU A 35 15.68 -2.92 7.46
C LEU A 35 16.63 -3.96 6.87
N ASP A 36 17.84 -4.10 7.44
CA ASP A 36 18.90 -4.96 6.92
C ASP A 36 19.14 -6.21 7.75
N GLY A 37 18.42 -6.34 8.87
CA GLY A 37 18.53 -7.50 9.76
C GLY A 37 18.13 -8.82 9.07
N PRO A 38 18.63 -9.96 9.60
CA PRO A 38 18.39 -11.27 9.01
C PRO A 38 16.90 -11.64 8.95
N GLU A 39 16.11 -11.14 9.89
CA GLU A 39 14.67 -11.41 9.99
C GLU A 39 13.81 -10.55 9.03
N ALA A 40 14.38 -9.52 8.41
CA ALA A 40 13.60 -8.55 7.64
C ALA A 40 12.81 -9.21 6.49
N LEU A 41 13.44 -10.12 5.74
CA LEU A 41 12.77 -10.84 4.65
C LEU A 41 11.81 -11.91 5.20
N ALA A 42 12.19 -12.64 6.24
CA ALA A 42 11.35 -13.66 6.87
C ALA A 42 10.03 -13.05 7.38
N ASN A 43 10.11 -11.89 8.03
CA ASN A 43 8.93 -11.15 8.49
C ASN A 43 8.01 -10.70 7.33
N ARG A 44 8.58 -10.29 6.20
CA ARG A 44 7.77 -9.93 5.01
C ARG A 44 7.14 -11.16 4.36
N ARG A 45 7.87 -12.29 4.29
CA ARG A 45 7.32 -13.56 3.83
C ARG A 45 6.15 -14.02 4.68
N ALA A 46 6.32 -14.09 5.99
CA ALA A 46 5.24 -14.48 6.90
C ALA A 46 3.98 -13.61 6.75
N LEU A 47 4.15 -12.29 6.59
CA LEU A 47 3.04 -11.38 6.31
C LEU A 47 2.31 -11.74 5.03
N TRP A 48 3.03 -11.96 3.92
CA TRP A 48 2.42 -12.19 2.61
C TRP A 48 1.91 -13.59 2.43
N ASP A 49 2.55 -14.60 3.04
CA ASP A 49 2.02 -15.96 3.13
C ASP A 49 0.65 -15.97 3.83
N GLY A 50 0.53 -15.27 4.96
CA GLY A 50 -0.74 -15.12 5.66
C GLY A 50 -1.77 -14.33 4.84
N ARG A 51 -1.38 -13.19 4.26
CA ARG A 51 -2.30 -12.36 3.48
C ARG A 51 -2.80 -13.00 2.19
N LEU A 52 -2.01 -13.85 1.55
CA LEU A 52 -2.38 -14.54 0.30
C LEU A 52 -2.91 -15.96 0.54
N ALA A 53 -3.00 -16.40 1.79
CA ALA A 53 -3.65 -17.65 2.14
C ALA A 53 -5.16 -17.62 1.82
N SER A 54 -5.73 -18.75 1.41
CA SER A 54 -7.15 -18.84 1.04
C SER A 54 -8.10 -18.60 2.22
N ASP A 55 -7.64 -18.88 3.43
CA ASP A 55 -8.35 -18.74 4.70
C ASP A 55 -8.12 -17.39 5.41
N PHE A 56 -7.53 -16.42 4.73
CA PHE A 56 -7.37 -15.07 5.30
C PHE A 56 -8.75 -14.48 5.68
N PRO A 57 -8.93 -14.03 6.94
CA PRO A 57 -10.26 -13.82 7.51
C PRO A 57 -10.99 -12.56 6.99
N ALA A 58 -10.29 -11.66 6.29
CA ALA A 58 -10.86 -10.41 5.82
C ALA A 58 -10.87 -10.32 4.29
N ARG A 59 -11.81 -9.51 3.76
CA ARG A 59 -11.79 -9.16 2.33
C ARG A 59 -10.48 -8.45 1.99
N ARG A 60 -9.90 -8.79 0.87
CA ARG A 60 -8.68 -8.16 0.36
C ARG A 60 -8.62 -8.16 -1.15
N HIS A 61 -7.87 -7.21 -1.67
CA HIS A 61 -7.48 -7.22 -3.07
C HIS A 61 -5.99 -6.87 -3.18
N VAL A 62 -5.20 -7.80 -3.66
CA VAL A 62 -3.78 -7.57 -3.92
C VAL A 62 -3.57 -7.58 -5.42
N LEU A 63 -3.16 -6.44 -5.96
CA LEU A 63 -2.93 -6.21 -7.37
C LEU A 63 -1.43 -6.14 -7.65
N LEU A 64 -0.97 -6.91 -8.62
CA LEU A 64 0.42 -6.95 -9.07
C LEU A 64 0.57 -6.21 -10.39
N ALA A 65 1.62 -5.41 -10.52
CA ALA A 65 2.09 -4.87 -11.80
C ALA A 65 3.33 -5.69 -12.25
N ARG A 66 3.23 -6.30 -13.43
CA ARG A 66 4.32 -7.05 -14.05
C ARG A 66 4.77 -6.36 -15.34
N ASP A 67 6.08 -6.33 -15.59
CA ASP A 67 6.62 -5.82 -16.86
C ASP A 67 6.42 -6.85 -18.00
N ASP A 68 6.94 -6.52 -19.17
CA ASP A 68 6.73 -7.34 -20.38
C ASP A 68 7.49 -8.67 -20.31
N ASP A 69 8.51 -8.76 -19.45
CA ASP A 69 9.24 -10.00 -19.14
C ASP A 69 8.56 -10.82 -18.02
N GLY A 70 7.42 -10.34 -17.50
CA GLY A 70 6.67 -10.99 -16.41
C GLY A 70 7.23 -10.72 -15.01
N ALA A 71 8.29 -9.91 -14.88
CA ALA A 71 8.85 -9.59 -13.58
C ALA A 71 7.92 -8.67 -12.75
N LEU A 72 7.83 -8.90 -11.44
CA LEU A 72 7.04 -8.08 -10.53
C LEU A 72 7.74 -6.72 -10.33
N VAL A 73 7.08 -5.63 -10.73
CA VAL A 73 7.62 -4.27 -10.66
C VAL A 73 6.86 -3.35 -9.71
N GLY A 74 5.71 -3.78 -9.21
CA GLY A 74 4.94 -3.05 -8.21
C GLY A 74 3.74 -3.84 -7.72
N PHE A 75 3.17 -3.41 -6.59
CA PHE A 75 1.92 -3.98 -6.08
C PHE A 75 1.14 -2.98 -5.23
N ALA A 76 -0.16 -3.24 -5.10
CA ALA A 76 -1.05 -2.56 -4.17
C ALA A 76 -1.85 -3.59 -3.38
N CYS A 77 -2.15 -3.31 -2.11
CA CYS A 77 -2.99 -4.14 -1.26
C CYS A 77 -4.11 -3.30 -0.65
N VAL A 78 -5.36 -3.67 -0.92
CA VAL A 78 -6.56 -3.02 -0.41
C VAL A 78 -7.25 -3.94 0.59
N LEU A 79 -7.60 -3.41 1.76
CA LEU A 79 -8.22 -4.11 2.89
C LEU A 79 -9.49 -3.35 3.33
N PRO A 80 -10.66 -3.66 2.77
CA PRO A 80 -11.88 -2.90 3.03
C PRO A 80 -12.33 -2.90 4.49
N ASP A 81 -12.09 -3.99 5.22
CA ASP A 81 -12.65 -4.23 6.54
C ASP A 81 -11.73 -3.77 7.69
N GLN A 82 -10.57 -3.15 7.40
CA GLN A 82 -9.58 -2.79 8.43
C GLN A 82 -9.82 -1.43 9.07
N GLU A 83 -10.49 -0.52 8.39
CA GLU A 83 -10.77 0.85 8.85
C GLU A 83 -12.25 1.20 8.61
N PRO A 84 -13.22 0.45 9.20
CA PRO A 84 -14.64 0.55 8.84
C PRO A 84 -15.21 1.95 9.04
N ASP A 85 -14.74 2.69 10.06
CA ASP A 85 -15.17 4.05 10.34
C ASP A 85 -14.47 5.13 9.49
N ALA A 86 -13.39 4.75 8.78
CA ALA A 86 -12.59 5.68 8.01
C ALA A 86 -12.73 5.49 6.49
N GLY A 87 -13.10 4.31 6.04
CA GLY A 87 -13.23 3.94 4.63
C GLY A 87 -12.41 2.71 4.23
N VAL A 88 -12.27 2.51 2.93
CA VAL A 88 -11.51 1.38 2.37
C VAL A 88 -10.00 1.66 2.49
N LEU A 89 -9.27 0.81 3.21
CA LEU A 89 -7.84 0.99 3.43
C LEU A 89 -7.01 0.50 2.24
N LEU A 90 -6.21 1.39 1.63
CA LEU A 90 -5.07 1.03 0.81
C LEU A 90 -3.86 0.86 1.74
N ASP A 91 -3.61 -0.38 2.18
CA ASP A 91 -2.58 -0.69 3.17
C ASP A 91 -1.15 -0.67 2.59
N ASN A 92 -1.01 -1.11 1.33
CA ASN A 92 0.28 -1.09 0.63
C ASN A 92 0.16 -0.52 -0.77
N LEU A 93 1.12 0.30 -1.16
CA LEU A 93 1.38 0.74 -2.52
C LEU A 93 2.90 0.83 -2.71
N HIS A 94 3.47 -0.12 -3.41
CA HIS A 94 4.91 -0.20 -3.61
C HIS A 94 5.27 -0.37 -5.07
N VAL A 95 6.31 0.35 -5.49
CA VAL A 95 6.94 0.22 -6.80
C VAL A 95 8.40 -0.13 -6.59
N HIS A 96 8.92 -1.06 -7.39
CA HIS A 96 10.33 -1.43 -7.36
C HIS A 96 11.21 -0.17 -7.50
N PRO A 97 12.25 0.02 -6.67
CA PRO A 97 13.05 1.26 -6.66
C PRO A 97 13.56 1.67 -8.04
N ALA A 98 14.03 0.72 -8.84
CA ALA A 98 14.53 0.97 -10.21
C ALA A 98 13.43 1.32 -11.24
N ARG A 99 12.17 1.20 -10.87
CA ARG A 99 11.01 1.49 -11.75
C ARG A 99 10.20 2.71 -11.29
N LYS A 100 10.70 3.45 -10.29
CA LYS A 100 10.08 4.71 -9.85
C LYS A 100 10.15 5.77 -10.97
N GLY A 101 9.22 6.73 -10.95
CA GLY A 101 9.16 7.81 -11.96
C GLY A 101 8.52 7.41 -13.30
N GLN A 102 8.15 6.14 -13.50
CA GLN A 102 7.56 5.64 -14.76
C GLN A 102 6.02 5.58 -14.75
N GLY A 103 5.37 6.25 -13.80
CA GLY A 103 3.90 6.29 -13.72
C GLY A 103 3.24 5.07 -13.06
N LEU A 104 3.99 4.03 -12.69
CA LEU A 104 3.46 2.79 -12.11
C LEU A 104 2.64 3.02 -10.83
N GLY A 105 3.14 3.85 -9.92
CA GLY A 105 2.43 4.19 -8.69
C GLY A 105 1.06 4.83 -8.96
N ARG A 106 0.96 5.69 -9.97
CA ARG A 106 -0.31 6.29 -10.42
C ARG A 106 -1.28 5.22 -10.92
N GLN A 107 -0.81 4.29 -11.75
CA GLN A 107 -1.65 3.23 -12.30
C GLN A 107 -2.15 2.29 -11.20
N LEU A 108 -1.28 1.87 -10.26
CA LEU A 108 -1.66 1.05 -9.10
C LEU A 108 -2.67 1.77 -8.20
N LEU A 109 -2.47 3.06 -7.91
CA LEU A 109 -3.42 3.84 -7.11
C LEU A 109 -4.77 3.97 -7.82
N GLN A 110 -4.79 4.23 -9.12
CA GLN A 110 -6.02 4.32 -9.90
C GLN A 110 -6.78 2.99 -9.91
N ALA A 111 -6.08 1.87 -10.09
CA ALA A 111 -6.68 0.53 -10.05
C ALA A 111 -7.23 0.20 -8.65
N ALA A 112 -6.49 0.52 -7.58
CA ALA A 112 -6.96 0.35 -6.21
C ALA A 112 -8.22 1.18 -5.92
N ARG A 113 -8.26 2.44 -6.38
CA ARG A 113 -9.44 3.31 -6.25
C ARG A 113 -10.65 2.77 -7.03
N ALA A 114 -10.43 2.31 -8.25
CA ALA A 114 -11.49 1.73 -9.07
C ALA A 114 -12.08 0.46 -8.40
N TRP A 115 -11.21 -0.41 -7.90
CA TRP A 115 -11.66 -1.61 -7.18
C TRP A 115 -12.42 -1.25 -5.90
N ALA A 116 -11.87 -0.35 -5.07
CA ALA A 116 -12.52 0.10 -3.83
C ALA A 116 -13.90 0.72 -4.10
N GLY A 117 -14.02 1.59 -5.12
CA GLY A 117 -15.28 2.20 -5.51
C GLY A 117 -16.31 1.22 -6.06
N ALA A 118 -15.87 0.09 -6.66
CA ALA A 118 -16.77 -0.97 -7.09
C ALA A 118 -17.29 -1.82 -5.91
N GLN A 119 -16.48 -1.99 -4.86
CA GLN A 119 -16.89 -2.74 -3.66
C GLN A 119 -17.70 -1.90 -2.68
N GLU A 120 -17.30 -0.66 -2.45
CA GLU A 120 -17.84 0.26 -1.46
C GLU A 120 -18.06 1.65 -2.09
N PRO A 121 -19.09 1.84 -2.94
CA PRO A 121 -19.25 3.08 -3.72
C PRO A 121 -19.42 4.34 -2.89
N ALA A 122 -19.92 4.22 -1.65
CA ALA A 122 -20.14 5.34 -0.73
C ALA A 122 -18.96 5.61 0.22
N SER A 123 -17.94 4.74 0.22
CA SER A 123 -16.80 4.84 1.13
C SER A 123 -15.61 5.54 0.46
N PRO A 124 -14.88 6.42 1.16
CA PRO A 124 -13.62 6.97 0.67
C PRO A 124 -12.54 5.89 0.63
N LEU A 125 -11.55 6.02 -0.28
CA LEU A 125 -10.29 5.31 -0.14
C LEU A 125 -9.41 6.07 0.84
N VAL A 126 -8.80 5.37 1.80
CA VAL A 126 -7.87 5.96 2.77
C VAL A 126 -6.54 5.23 2.76
N LEU A 127 -5.48 5.92 3.16
CA LEU A 127 -4.17 5.30 3.42
C LEU A 127 -3.43 6.07 4.52
N TYR A 128 -2.40 5.44 5.07
CA TYR A 128 -1.45 6.07 5.97
C TYR A 128 -0.07 6.17 5.33
N VAL A 129 0.57 7.31 5.52
CA VAL A 129 1.93 7.57 5.03
C VAL A 129 2.72 8.29 6.11
N PHE A 130 3.97 7.90 6.34
CA PHE A 130 4.83 8.63 7.25
C PHE A 130 5.05 10.06 6.74
N GLU A 131 4.85 11.06 7.60
CA GLU A 131 5.04 12.48 7.28
C GLU A 131 6.45 12.75 6.73
N ARG A 132 7.45 12.04 7.25
CA ARG A 132 8.83 12.12 6.79
C ARG A 132 9.08 11.49 5.42
N ASN A 133 8.14 10.73 4.87
CA ASN A 133 8.20 10.22 3.51
C ASN A 133 7.72 11.28 2.50
N VAL A 134 8.49 12.36 2.41
CA VAL A 134 8.14 13.54 1.60
C VAL A 134 7.85 13.20 0.13
N SER A 135 8.52 12.18 -0.40
CA SER A 135 8.29 11.73 -1.78
C SER A 135 6.88 11.17 -1.98
N ALA A 136 6.42 10.33 -1.05
CA ALA A 136 5.08 9.76 -1.09
C ALA A 136 4.01 10.82 -0.78
N VAL A 137 4.24 11.70 0.19
CA VAL A 137 3.36 12.84 0.50
C VAL A 137 3.11 13.66 -0.75
N ARG A 138 4.16 14.13 -1.42
CA ARG A 138 4.06 14.89 -2.70
C ARG A 138 3.38 14.09 -3.81
N PHE A 139 3.56 12.77 -3.83
CA PHE A 139 2.90 11.91 -4.80
C PHE A 139 1.39 11.87 -4.54
N TYR A 140 0.95 11.65 -3.30
CA TYR A 140 -0.47 11.59 -2.96
C TYR A 140 -1.18 12.94 -3.12
N ASP A 141 -0.50 14.05 -2.81
CA ASP A 141 -1.02 15.41 -3.10
C ASP A 141 -1.31 15.57 -4.60
N ARG A 142 -0.34 15.23 -5.47
CA ARG A 142 -0.52 15.28 -6.93
C ARG A 142 -1.60 14.34 -7.46
N MET A 143 -1.89 13.27 -6.72
CA MET A 143 -2.96 12.32 -7.06
C MET A 143 -4.32 12.75 -6.52
N GLY A 144 -4.44 13.95 -5.95
CA GLY A 144 -5.70 14.53 -5.47
C GLY A 144 -6.16 13.96 -4.13
N GLY A 145 -5.27 13.35 -3.36
CA GLY A 145 -5.53 12.97 -1.97
C GLY A 145 -5.51 14.18 -1.05
N THR A 146 -6.30 14.16 0.00
CA THR A 146 -6.30 15.18 1.05
C THR A 146 -5.94 14.58 2.39
N VAL A 147 -5.14 15.29 3.19
CA VAL A 147 -4.83 14.88 4.56
C VAL A 147 -6.07 15.13 5.44
N VAL A 148 -6.57 14.07 6.05
CA VAL A 148 -7.78 14.12 6.90
C VAL A 148 -7.49 13.85 8.38
N ALA A 149 -6.32 13.28 8.69
CA ALA A 149 -5.88 13.08 10.07
C ALA A 149 -4.35 13.00 10.16
N ARG A 150 -3.83 13.20 11.38
CA ARG A 150 -2.41 13.05 11.72
C ARG A 150 -2.32 12.31 13.05
N ARG A 151 -1.49 11.28 13.12
CA ARG A 151 -1.32 10.48 14.37
C ARG A 151 0.12 10.02 14.53
N VAL A 152 0.47 9.66 15.75
CA VAL A 152 1.69 8.87 15.99
C VAL A 152 1.43 7.45 15.49
N SER A 153 2.38 6.89 14.75
CA SER A 153 2.27 5.53 14.22
C SER A 153 2.14 4.50 15.34
N GLY A 154 1.18 3.60 15.20
CA GLY A 154 1.06 2.41 16.05
C GLY A 154 2.09 1.32 15.73
N ASN A 155 2.91 1.48 14.70
CA ASN A 155 3.94 0.51 14.34
C ASN A 155 5.14 0.63 15.30
N PRO A 156 5.45 -0.41 16.10
CA PRO A 156 6.52 -0.33 17.11
C PRO A 156 7.90 0.01 16.51
N VAL A 157 8.17 -0.45 15.28
CA VAL A 157 9.47 -0.21 14.62
C VAL A 157 9.61 1.19 14.02
N ALA A 158 8.52 1.97 14.02
CA ALA A 158 8.52 3.35 13.52
C ALA A 158 9.01 4.37 14.57
N GLY A 159 9.32 3.94 15.82
CA GLY A 159 9.94 4.79 16.83
C GLY A 159 9.15 6.09 17.13
N GLY A 160 7.83 6.05 17.10
CA GLY A 160 6.98 7.23 17.33
C GLY A 160 6.88 8.17 16.12
N ALA A 161 7.27 7.73 14.93
CA ALA A 161 7.10 8.51 13.70
C ALA A 161 5.63 8.89 13.46
N VAL A 162 5.41 10.07 12.91
CA VAL A 162 4.08 10.57 12.62
C VAL A 162 3.59 10.07 11.26
N GLU A 163 2.35 9.63 11.21
CA GLU A 163 1.61 9.27 10.01
C GLU A 163 0.54 10.31 9.68
N LEU A 164 0.41 10.59 8.39
CA LEU A 164 -0.70 11.33 7.80
C LEU A 164 -1.70 10.33 7.23
N ARG A 165 -2.99 10.50 7.54
CA ARG A 165 -4.07 9.78 6.86
C ARG A 165 -4.51 10.60 5.66
N TYR A 166 -4.31 10.05 4.47
CA TYR A 166 -4.86 10.58 3.23
C TYR A 166 -6.23 9.96 2.93
N ALA A 167 -7.10 10.72 2.30
CA ALA A 167 -8.37 10.25 1.78
C ALA A 167 -8.63 10.78 0.36
N TRP A 168 -9.26 9.93 -0.44
CA TRP A 168 -9.90 10.29 -1.72
C TRP A 168 -11.41 10.11 -1.55
N PRO A 169 -12.22 11.07 -2.03
CA PRO A 169 -13.66 10.97 -1.90
C PRO A 169 -14.21 9.71 -2.57
N PRO A 170 -15.39 9.22 -2.12
CA PRO A 170 -16.07 8.10 -2.75
C PRO A 170 -16.28 8.33 -4.25
N ALA A 171 -16.32 7.22 -5.02
CA ALA A 171 -16.62 7.27 -6.45
C ALA A 171 -18.04 7.80 -6.70
N HIS A 172 -19.00 7.47 -5.81
CA HIS A 172 -20.35 8.02 -5.77
C HIS A 172 -20.48 8.87 -4.50
N ARG A 173 -20.63 10.16 -4.68
CA ARG A 173 -21.03 11.05 -3.58
C ARG A 173 -22.54 10.87 -3.40
N PRO A 174 -23.05 10.38 -2.24
CA PRO A 174 -24.47 10.39 -2.03
C PRO A 174 -24.96 11.83 -2.17
N ALA A 175 -26.03 12.04 -2.93
CA ALA A 175 -26.69 13.34 -3.00
C ALA A 175 -27.01 13.74 -1.55
N VAL A 176 -26.49 14.87 -1.13
CA VAL A 176 -26.87 15.47 0.17
C VAL A 176 -28.35 15.82 0.03
N PRO A 177 -29.24 15.31 0.92
CA PRO A 177 -30.65 15.64 0.88
C PRO A 177 -30.91 17.13 1.14
#